data_09ce21477446be14b0ab89e1d03b9c59
#
_entry.id   09ce21477446be14b0ab89e1d03b9c59
#
_cell.length_a   1.000
_cell.length_b   1.000
_cell.length_c   1.000
_cell.angle_alpha   90.00
_cell.angle_beta   90.00
_cell.angle_gamma   90.00
#
_symmetry.space_group_name_H-M   'P 1'
#
loop_
_entity.id
_entity.type
_entity.pdbx_description
1 polymer ?
#
loop_
_entity_poly.entity_id
_entity_poly.type
_entity_poly.pdbx_seq_one_letter_code
_entity_poly.pdbx_strand_id
1 'polypeptide(L)'
;MTMNLMRTRRGRTAAALTLASVAAIGVSGCSAGGSSNKAKVNIVAYSVPKAAYDALEAAFQKTSQGKGVTFSESFGPSGTQSKAVASGQPADYVGFSLQSDLTKLVPKFVATGWDATPTKGMVSDSVVVIVVRKGNPLHITGWDDLIKPGVKIVTPDPASSGSAKWNILAAYTHVIADGGTDPQAQAYLKAFFKNVVSKPSSGANATTTFTQGTGDVLISYEDEAISARQKGAALDYLIPRESILIENPAAVTLTAPQAAKDFLAFALSAGGQQIFASKGFRPVVPGVSPGVVEGANDPANPFPSVVKLTTIEQLGGWSAVNKTYFDPTAGVVTKIENSVG
;
A
#
# COMPACT_ATOMS: atom_id res chain seq x y z
N MET A 1 15.15 21.88 71.13
CA MET A 1 14.71 23.22 71.60
C MET A 1 13.32 23.39 71.02
N THR A 2 12.37 22.99 71.81
CA THR A 2 11.20 23.73 72.39
C THR A 2 10.18 24.16 71.33
N MET A 3 9.03 23.40 71.19
CA MET A 3 7.76 23.59 72.00
C MET A 3 7.07 24.94 71.71
N ASN A 4 5.81 25.01 71.26
CA ASN A 4 4.54 24.76 71.98
C ASN A 4 3.39 25.05 70.97
N LEU A 5 2.37 24.29 70.81
CA LEU A 5 1.14 24.07 71.60
C LEU A 5 0.27 25.31 71.81
N MET A 6 -0.98 25.24 71.34
CA MET A 6 -2.28 25.42 72.08
C MET A 6 -3.37 25.89 71.12
N ARG A 7 -4.43 25.14 70.88
CA ARG A 7 -5.69 24.87 71.66
C ARG A 7 -6.53 26.11 71.89
N THR A 8 -7.78 26.14 71.38
CA THR A 8 -9.07 25.94 72.01
C THR A 8 -10.18 26.50 71.09
N ARG A 9 -11.34 26.10 71.00
CA ARG A 9 -12.49 25.52 71.63
C ARG A 9 -13.80 26.15 71.10
N ARG A 10 -14.70 25.30 70.67
CA ARG A 10 -16.15 25.22 70.93
C ARG A 10 -17.07 26.43 70.73
N GLY A 11 -18.13 26.18 69.96
CA GLY A 11 -19.44 26.87 70.10
C GLY A 11 -20.51 26.16 69.29
N ARG A 12 -21.37 25.39 70.00
CA ARG A 12 -22.60 24.76 69.47
C ARG A 12 -23.72 25.78 69.59
N THR A 13 -24.65 25.87 68.64
CA THR A 13 -26.09 26.02 68.92
C THR A 13 -26.92 25.54 67.73
N ALA A 14 -27.96 24.81 68.04
CA ALA A 14 -28.97 24.22 67.16
C ALA A 14 -30.25 25.08 67.20
N ALA A 15 -31.06 24.97 66.13
CA ALA A 15 -32.54 25.07 66.08
C ALA A 15 -32.92 25.10 64.59
N ALA A 16 -33.55 24.17 64.00
CA ALA A 16 -34.92 23.62 64.07
C ALA A 16 -35.93 24.33 63.15
N LEU A 17 -36.45 23.51 62.22
CA LEU A 17 -37.76 23.48 61.51
C LEU A 17 -38.19 24.65 60.61
N THR A 18 -38.49 24.39 59.35
CA THR A 18 -39.87 24.09 58.89
C THR A 18 -39.92 23.58 57.44
N LEU A 19 -40.80 22.63 57.17
CA LEU A 19 -41.21 22.08 55.88
C LEU A 19 -41.88 23.14 54.98
N ALA A 20 -41.57 23.07 53.68
CA ALA A 20 -42.53 23.35 52.61
C ALA A 20 -42.16 22.59 51.36
N SER A 21 -43.00 21.61 51.05
CA SER A 21 -42.94 20.79 49.84
C SER A 21 -43.44 21.60 48.63
N VAL A 22 -42.67 21.73 47.57
CA VAL A 22 -43.16 21.99 46.22
C VAL A 22 -42.47 21.05 45.26
N ALA A 23 -43.21 20.08 44.77
CA ALA A 23 -42.82 19.20 43.70
C ALA A 23 -42.84 19.97 42.39
N ALA A 24 -41.67 20.34 41.85
CA ALA A 24 -41.51 20.73 40.46
C ALA A 24 -40.88 19.55 39.70
N ILE A 25 -41.73 18.87 38.91
CA ILE A 25 -41.28 17.88 37.95
C ILE A 25 -40.53 18.64 36.82
N GLY A 26 -39.24 18.80 37.02
CA GLY A 26 -38.32 19.22 35.98
C GLY A 26 -38.03 18.03 35.08
N VAL A 27 -38.63 18.00 33.91
CA VAL A 27 -38.18 17.16 32.80
C VAL A 27 -36.76 17.59 32.47
N SER A 28 -35.78 16.95 33.12
CA SER A 28 -34.39 17.04 32.70
C SER A 28 -34.28 16.32 31.35
N GLY A 29 -34.46 17.08 30.26
CA GLY A 29 -34.02 16.63 28.95
C GLY A 29 -32.53 16.30 29.06
N CYS A 30 -32.20 15.03 29.08
CA CYS A 30 -30.86 14.57 28.74
C CYS A 30 -30.58 15.01 27.30
N SER A 31 -30.08 16.23 27.14
CA SER A 31 -29.26 16.52 25.99
C SER A 31 -28.03 15.60 26.12
N ALA A 32 -28.12 14.44 25.50
CA ALA A 32 -26.95 13.68 25.14
C ALA A 32 -26.07 14.61 24.29
N GLY A 33 -25.28 15.43 24.98
CA GLY A 33 -24.11 16.05 24.40
C GLY A 33 -23.21 14.93 23.94
N GLY A 34 -23.43 14.48 22.71
CA GLY A 34 -22.54 13.57 22.04
C GLY A 34 -21.18 14.25 22.03
N SER A 35 -20.32 13.88 22.96
CA SER A 35 -18.90 14.06 22.83
C SER A 35 -18.56 13.32 21.53
N SER A 36 -18.42 14.06 20.43
CA SER A 36 -17.91 13.53 19.19
C SER A 36 -16.43 13.21 19.44
N ASN A 37 -16.18 12.07 20.11
CA ASN A 37 -14.87 11.46 20.04
C ASN A 37 -14.64 11.18 18.56
N LYS A 38 -13.95 12.11 17.90
CA LYS A 38 -13.56 11.98 16.51
C LYS A 38 -12.76 10.69 16.40
N ALA A 39 -13.30 9.70 15.70
CA ALA A 39 -12.60 8.45 15.52
C ALA A 39 -11.27 8.72 14.79
N LYS A 40 -10.19 8.15 15.32
CA LYS A 40 -8.88 8.17 14.68
C LYS A 40 -8.67 6.81 14.01
N VAL A 41 -8.19 6.81 12.77
CA VAL A 41 -7.82 5.61 12.02
C VAL A 41 -6.32 5.64 11.76
N ASN A 42 -5.62 4.60 12.21
CA ASN A 42 -4.19 4.43 11.97
C ASN A 42 -3.99 3.57 10.72
N ILE A 43 -3.49 4.17 9.65
CA ILE A 43 -3.16 3.49 8.40
C ILE A 43 -1.69 3.09 8.43
N VAL A 44 -1.40 1.82 8.21
CA VAL A 44 -0.05 1.30 8.00
C VAL A 44 0.00 0.63 6.64
N ALA A 45 0.72 1.24 5.69
CA ALA A 45 0.68 0.78 4.31
C ALA A 45 2.04 0.87 3.59
N TYR A 46 2.14 0.19 2.46
CA TYR A 46 3.29 0.36 1.59
C TYR A 46 3.29 1.75 0.92
N SER A 47 4.47 2.20 0.47
CA SER A 47 4.68 3.62 0.13
C SER A 47 4.03 4.09 -1.18
N VAL A 48 3.82 3.17 -2.13
CA VAL A 48 3.36 3.51 -3.48
C VAL A 48 1.98 4.20 -3.50
N PRO A 49 0.94 3.69 -2.80
CA PRO A 49 -0.41 4.26 -2.89
C PRO A 49 -0.65 5.51 -2.03
N LYS A 50 0.40 6.12 -1.45
CA LYS A 50 0.20 7.26 -0.55
C LYS A 50 -0.71 8.35 -1.14
N ALA A 51 -0.47 8.76 -2.39
CA ALA A 51 -1.29 9.78 -3.03
C ALA A 51 -2.75 9.34 -3.27
N ALA A 52 -3.00 8.04 -3.41
CA ALA A 52 -4.36 7.51 -3.51
C ALA A 52 -5.04 7.50 -2.14
N TYR A 53 -4.33 7.10 -1.07
CA TYR A 53 -4.88 7.16 0.29
C TYR A 53 -5.16 8.58 0.72
N ASP A 54 -4.27 9.56 0.49
CA ASP A 54 -4.52 10.99 0.76
C ASP A 54 -5.84 11.46 0.11
N ALA A 55 -6.08 11.06 -1.15
CA ALA A 55 -7.29 11.42 -1.87
C ALA A 55 -8.54 10.68 -1.35
N LEU A 56 -8.40 9.40 -0.99
CA LEU A 56 -9.46 8.59 -0.38
C LEU A 56 -9.88 9.15 0.98
N GLU A 57 -8.93 9.50 1.83
CA GLU A 57 -9.19 10.10 3.15
C GLU A 57 -9.97 11.41 3.01
N ALA A 58 -9.49 12.31 2.13
CA ALA A 58 -10.14 13.58 1.88
C ALA A 58 -11.57 13.41 1.32
N ALA A 59 -11.81 12.40 0.49
CA ALA A 59 -13.14 12.09 -0.03
C ALA A 59 -14.03 11.40 1.01
N PHE A 60 -13.49 10.45 1.77
CA PHE A 60 -14.20 9.77 2.85
C PHE A 60 -14.70 10.73 3.92
N GLN A 61 -13.87 11.70 4.33
CA GLN A 61 -14.24 12.73 5.32
C GLN A 61 -15.44 13.59 4.90
N LYS A 62 -15.79 13.61 3.62
CA LYS A 62 -16.98 14.31 3.10
C LYS A 62 -18.24 13.45 3.18
N THR A 63 -18.13 12.17 3.43
CA THR A 63 -19.27 11.25 3.62
C THR A 63 -19.85 11.35 5.02
N SER A 64 -21.06 10.84 5.22
CA SER A 64 -21.68 10.77 6.56
C SER A 64 -20.87 9.90 7.53
N GLN A 65 -20.30 8.79 7.06
CA GLN A 65 -19.49 7.86 7.86
C GLN A 65 -18.10 8.44 8.20
N GLY A 66 -17.53 9.22 7.28
CA GLY A 66 -16.18 9.79 7.45
C GLY A 66 -16.15 11.16 8.14
N LYS A 67 -17.31 11.78 8.36
CA LYS A 67 -17.38 13.12 8.97
C LYS A 67 -16.75 13.14 10.37
N GLY A 68 -15.66 13.91 10.50
CA GLY A 68 -14.93 14.07 11.76
C GLY A 68 -13.91 12.96 12.04
N VAL A 69 -13.77 11.97 11.16
CA VAL A 69 -12.69 10.98 11.24
C VAL A 69 -11.35 11.66 10.94
N THR A 70 -10.32 11.29 11.71
CA THR A 70 -8.95 11.74 11.48
C THR A 70 -8.07 10.54 11.18
N PHE A 71 -7.00 10.74 10.42
CA PHE A 71 -6.07 9.69 10.03
C PHE A 71 -4.69 9.93 10.61
N SER A 72 -3.98 8.84 10.86
CA SER A 72 -2.56 8.83 11.17
C SER A 72 -1.91 7.79 10.26
N GLU A 73 -0.90 8.18 9.54
CA GLU A 73 -0.35 7.38 8.46
C GLU A 73 1.08 6.92 8.75
N SER A 74 1.40 5.71 8.35
CA SER A 74 2.75 5.18 8.30
C SER A 74 2.96 4.49 6.96
N PHE A 75 3.78 5.07 6.10
CA PHE A 75 4.11 4.52 4.78
C PHE A 75 5.58 4.13 4.70
N GLY A 76 5.87 3.00 4.07
CA GLY A 76 7.23 2.50 3.92
C GLY A 76 7.31 1.25 3.05
N PRO A 77 8.46 0.56 3.03
CA PRO A 77 8.58 -0.72 2.34
C PRO A 77 7.58 -1.75 2.90
N SER A 78 6.87 -2.48 2.04
CA SER A 78 5.76 -3.38 2.42
C SER A 78 6.14 -4.38 3.52
N GLY A 79 7.24 -5.10 3.33
CA GLY A 79 7.72 -6.07 4.32
C GLY A 79 8.14 -5.42 5.66
N THR A 80 8.66 -4.19 5.63
CA THR A 80 9.01 -3.43 6.83
C THR A 80 7.76 -3.01 7.60
N GLN A 81 6.74 -2.51 6.91
CA GLN A 81 5.47 -2.12 7.52
C GLN A 81 4.72 -3.30 8.13
N SER A 82 4.70 -4.44 7.43
CA SER A 82 4.13 -5.68 7.96
C SER A 82 4.83 -6.12 9.26
N LYS A 83 6.17 -6.11 9.27
CA LYS A 83 6.97 -6.43 10.48
C LYS A 83 6.70 -5.45 11.62
N ALA A 84 6.55 -4.16 11.33
CA ALA A 84 6.26 -3.14 12.34
C ALA A 84 4.92 -3.41 13.02
N VAL A 85 3.85 -3.71 12.27
CA VAL A 85 2.55 -4.10 12.82
C VAL A 85 2.67 -5.39 13.64
N ALA A 86 3.36 -6.41 13.13
CA ALA A 86 3.61 -7.66 13.85
C ALA A 86 4.37 -7.45 15.18
N SER A 87 5.16 -6.38 15.26
CA SER A 87 5.93 -5.97 16.45
C SER A 87 5.17 -5.00 17.37
N GLY A 88 3.91 -4.67 17.06
CA GLY A 88 3.05 -3.87 17.93
C GLY A 88 2.86 -2.42 17.50
N GLN A 89 3.27 -2.01 16.30
CA GLN A 89 2.88 -0.69 15.78
C GLN A 89 1.36 -0.61 15.67
N PRO A 90 0.72 0.43 16.27
CA PRO A 90 -0.72 0.62 16.17
C PRO A 90 -1.16 0.73 14.70
N ALA A 91 -2.12 -0.09 14.31
CA ALA A 91 -2.73 -0.11 12.99
C ALA A 91 -4.19 -0.51 13.09
N ASP A 92 -5.05 0.22 12.41
CA ASP A 92 -6.47 -0.08 12.26
C ASP A 92 -6.78 -0.55 10.84
N TYR A 93 -6.05 -0.01 9.87
CA TYR A 93 -6.07 -0.38 8.47
C TYR A 93 -4.65 -0.73 8.02
N VAL A 94 -4.49 -1.86 7.37
CA VAL A 94 -3.23 -2.31 6.78
C VAL A 94 -3.39 -2.51 5.28
N GLY A 95 -2.45 -1.97 4.49
CA GLY A 95 -2.43 -2.12 3.04
C GLY A 95 -1.02 -2.42 2.55
N PHE A 96 -0.83 -3.54 1.86
CA PHE A 96 0.51 -3.98 1.48
C PHE A 96 0.64 -4.20 -0.03
N SER A 97 1.87 -4.26 -0.49
CA SER A 97 2.19 -4.62 -1.87
C SER A 97 1.98 -6.11 -2.14
N LEU A 98 2.12 -6.97 -1.11
CA LEU A 98 2.07 -8.41 -1.24
C LEU A 98 1.02 -9.02 -0.30
N GLN A 99 0.22 -9.95 -0.81
CA GLN A 99 -0.67 -10.75 0.03
C GLN A 99 0.11 -11.48 1.13
N SER A 100 1.31 -11.98 0.84
CA SER A 100 2.14 -12.65 1.84
C SER A 100 2.61 -11.76 2.99
N ASP A 101 2.67 -10.43 2.81
CA ASP A 101 2.96 -9.51 3.90
C ASP A 101 1.73 -9.32 4.81
N LEU A 102 0.52 -9.37 4.26
CA LEU A 102 -0.72 -9.31 5.02
C LEU A 102 -0.96 -10.62 5.79
N THR A 103 -0.76 -11.77 5.15
CA THR A 103 -0.99 -13.08 5.78
C THR A 103 -0.09 -13.35 6.99
N LYS A 104 1.07 -12.70 7.10
CA LYS A 104 1.91 -12.73 8.33
C LYS A 104 1.21 -12.16 9.57
N LEU A 105 0.19 -11.35 9.38
CA LEU A 105 -0.60 -10.73 10.46
C LEU A 105 -1.80 -11.60 10.88
N VAL A 106 -2.12 -12.64 10.12
CA VAL A 106 -3.25 -13.56 10.36
C VAL A 106 -2.78 -14.73 11.23
N PRO A 107 -3.54 -15.16 12.24
CA PRO A 107 -4.81 -14.61 12.73
C PRO A 107 -4.63 -13.58 13.86
N LYS A 108 -3.38 -13.25 14.22
CA LYS A 108 -3.08 -12.47 15.45
C LYS A 108 -3.57 -11.03 15.40
N PHE A 109 -3.48 -10.40 14.26
CA PHE A 109 -3.83 -8.98 14.07
C PHE A 109 -4.95 -8.77 13.05
N VAL A 110 -5.09 -9.67 12.08
CA VAL A 110 -6.09 -9.64 11.01
C VAL A 110 -6.89 -10.94 11.03
N ALA A 111 -8.19 -10.86 10.76
CA ALA A 111 -9.09 -12.03 10.77
C ALA A 111 -8.73 -13.04 9.67
N THR A 112 -8.97 -14.34 9.92
CA THR A 112 -8.71 -15.42 8.95
C THR A 112 -9.53 -15.33 7.67
N GLY A 113 -10.68 -14.66 7.68
CA GLY A 113 -11.54 -14.47 6.51
C GLY A 113 -11.38 -13.11 5.83
N TRP A 114 -10.27 -12.42 6.01
CA TRP A 114 -10.03 -11.09 5.45
C TRP A 114 -10.12 -11.04 3.91
N ASP A 115 -9.81 -12.14 3.24
CA ASP A 115 -9.83 -12.33 1.79
C ASP A 115 -11.11 -13.02 1.26
N ALA A 116 -12.05 -13.36 2.14
CA ALA A 116 -13.34 -13.94 1.78
C ALA A 116 -14.32 -12.87 1.24
N THR A 117 -13.86 -12.08 0.28
CA THR A 117 -14.59 -10.98 -0.36
C THR A 117 -14.62 -11.19 -1.88
N PRO A 118 -15.53 -10.54 -2.62
CA PRO A 118 -15.54 -10.62 -4.09
C PRO A 118 -14.22 -10.23 -4.74
N THR A 119 -13.45 -9.32 -4.12
CA THR A 119 -12.12 -8.90 -4.60
C THR A 119 -10.98 -9.73 -4.00
N LYS A 120 -11.27 -10.82 -3.27
CA LYS A 120 -10.27 -11.66 -2.58
C LYS A 120 -9.35 -10.83 -1.67
N GLY A 121 -9.90 -9.77 -1.04
CA GLY A 121 -9.14 -8.87 -0.16
C GLY A 121 -8.27 -7.84 -0.88
N MET A 122 -8.30 -7.79 -2.21
CA MET A 122 -7.56 -6.78 -2.98
C MET A 122 -8.34 -5.46 -3.02
N VAL A 123 -7.62 -4.35 -2.96
CA VAL A 123 -8.21 -3.00 -3.03
C VAL A 123 -7.79 -2.24 -4.28
N SER A 124 -6.72 -2.64 -4.91
CA SER A 124 -6.26 -2.09 -6.19
C SER A 124 -5.36 -3.08 -6.91
N ASP A 125 -5.32 -2.99 -8.23
CA ASP A 125 -4.40 -3.72 -9.07
C ASP A 125 -3.48 -2.75 -9.83
N SER A 126 -2.40 -3.31 -10.38
CA SER A 126 -1.49 -2.64 -11.30
C SER A 126 -0.80 -3.69 -12.19
N VAL A 127 0.13 -3.25 -13.03
CA VAL A 127 1.03 -4.14 -13.78
C VAL A 127 2.45 -3.61 -13.70
N VAL A 128 3.44 -4.49 -13.88
CA VAL A 128 4.83 -4.05 -13.99
C VAL A 128 5.05 -3.41 -15.34
N VAL A 129 5.70 -2.24 -15.32
CA VAL A 129 6.05 -1.47 -16.52
C VAL A 129 7.55 -1.15 -16.55
N ILE A 130 8.02 -0.83 -17.74
CA ILE A 130 9.38 -0.35 -17.99
C ILE A 130 9.32 1.17 -18.17
N VAL A 131 9.83 1.91 -17.18
CA VAL A 131 9.90 3.37 -17.21
C VAL A 131 11.24 3.77 -17.82
N VAL A 132 11.21 4.74 -18.73
CA VAL A 132 12.39 5.23 -19.47
C VAL A 132 12.49 6.75 -19.36
N ARG A 133 13.64 7.30 -19.66
CA ARG A 133 13.83 8.74 -19.78
C ARG A 133 12.91 9.31 -20.86
N LYS A 134 12.48 10.55 -20.71
CA LYS A 134 11.63 11.23 -21.70
C LYS A 134 12.20 11.13 -23.11
N GLY A 135 11.36 10.72 -24.07
CA GLY A 135 11.74 10.48 -25.45
C GLY A 135 12.47 9.16 -25.69
N ASN A 136 12.63 8.31 -24.67
CA ASN A 136 13.23 6.97 -24.78
C ASN A 136 14.56 6.96 -25.56
N PRO A 137 15.61 7.66 -25.11
CA PRO A 137 16.85 7.85 -25.87
C PRO A 137 17.63 6.57 -26.15
N LEU A 138 17.40 5.50 -25.38
CA LEU A 138 18.02 4.18 -25.60
C LEU A 138 17.17 3.26 -26.47
N HIS A 139 16.03 3.74 -26.97
CA HIS A 139 15.10 2.96 -27.81
C HIS A 139 14.71 1.62 -27.18
N ILE A 140 14.45 1.61 -25.87
CA ILE A 140 13.97 0.44 -25.13
C ILE A 140 12.56 0.09 -25.66
N THR A 141 12.37 -1.14 -26.08
CA THR A 141 11.11 -1.64 -26.63
C THR A 141 10.50 -2.77 -25.80
N GLY A 142 11.29 -3.38 -24.92
CA GLY A 142 10.84 -4.49 -24.07
C GLY A 142 11.95 -5.01 -23.17
N TRP A 143 11.70 -6.18 -22.59
CA TRP A 143 12.58 -6.81 -21.62
C TRP A 143 13.97 -7.12 -22.19
N ASP A 144 14.09 -7.57 -23.45
CA ASP A 144 15.35 -7.97 -24.05
C ASP A 144 16.37 -6.81 -24.16
N ASP A 145 15.87 -5.59 -24.24
CA ASP A 145 16.73 -4.42 -24.28
C ASP A 145 17.42 -4.14 -22.92
N LEU A 146 16.83 -4.61 -21.83
CA LEU A 146 17.33 -4.35 -20.49
C LEU A 146 18.63 -5.08 -20.15
N ILE A 147 18.93 -6.17 -20.86
CA ILE A 147 20.17 -6.94 -20.69
C ILE A 147 21.29 -6.52 -21.65
N LYS A 148 21.05 -5.52 -22.51
CA LYS A 148 22.10 -4.96 -23.38
C LYS A 148 23.18 -4.26 -22.55
N PRO A 149 24.45 -4.36 -22.97
CA PRO A 149 25.54 -3.67 -22.28
C PRO A 149 25.34 -2.16 -22.19
N GLY A 150 25.57 -1.59 -21.01
CA GLY A 150 25.51 -0.15 -20.80
C GLY A 150 24.15 0.38 -20.34
N VAL A 151 23.09 -0.40 -20.40
CA VAL A 151 21.76 -0.04 -19.82
C VAL A 151 21.86 -0.06 -18.30
N LYS A 152 21.44 1.03 -17.65
CA LYS A 152 21.50 1.19 -16.20
C LYS A 152 20.09 1.10 -15.63
N ILE A 153 19.83 0.06 -14.85
CA ILE A 153 18.50 -0.25 -14.29
C ILE A 153 18.42 0.20 -12.84
N VAL A 154 17.30 0.82 -12.48
CA VAL A 154 16.85 1.04 -11.10
C VAL A 154 15.68 0.12 -10.82
N THR A 155 15.73 -0.61 -9.71
CA THR A 155 14.62 -1.43 -9.20
C THR A 155 14.76 -1.52 -7.68
N PRO A 156 13.66 -1.61 -6.89
CA PRO A 156 13.82 -1.64 -5.44
C PRO A 156 14.47 -2.95 -4.93
N ASP A 157 14.87 -2.95 -3.66
CA ASP A 157 15.51 -4.08 -3.00
C ASP A 157 14.46 -5.14 -2.58
N PRO A 158 14.55 -6.41 -3.03
CA PRO A 158 13.60 -7.46 -2.67
C PRO A 158 13.68 -7.89 -1.19
N ALA A 159 14.73 -7.56 -0.47
CA ALA A 159 14.85 -7.83 0.97
C ALA A 159 13.86 -7.00 1.81
N SER A 160 13.45 -5.83 1.34
CA SER A 160 12.55 -4.92 2.05
C SER A 160 11.26 -4.61 1.30
N SER A 161 11.32 -4.54 -0.03
CA SER A 161 10.25 -4.04 -0.90
C SER A 161 9.43 -5.15 -1.53
N GLY A 162 8.10 -5.11 -1.35
CA GLY A 162 7.19 -5.94 -2.12
C GLY A 162 7.22 -5.60 -3.61
N SER A 163 7.36 -4.32 -3.97
CA SER A 163 7.47 -3.89 -5.37
C SER A 163 8.63 -4.56 -6.10
N ALA A 164 9.77 -4.76 -5.42
CA ALA A 164 10.91 -5.44 -6.00
C ALA A 164 10.59 -6.87 -6.40
N LYS A 165 9.81 -7.59 -5.58
CA LYS A 165 9.43 -8.98 -5.90
C LYS A 165 8.58 -9.05 -7.16
N TRP A 166 7.62 -8.15 -7.32
CA TRP A 166 6.83 -8.06 -8.54
C TRP A 166 7.69 -7.77 -9.77
N ASN A 167 8.60 -6.78 -9.66
CA ASN A 167 9.49 -6.38 -10.74
C ASN A 167 10.40 -7.52 -11.20
N ILE A 168 10.99 -8.23 -10.23
CA ILE A 168 11.89 -9.36 -10.49
C ILE A 168 11.11 -10.55 -11.08
N LEU A 169 9.90 -10.83 -10.57
CA LEU A 169 9.05 -11.87 -11.14
C LEU A 169 8.66 -11.53 -12.57
N ALA A 170 8.31 -10.29 -12.89
CA ALA A 170 8.02 -9.88 -14.26
C ALA A 170 9.24 -10.09 -15.16
N ALA A 171 10.43 -9.70 -14.70
CA ALA A 171 11.70 -9.91 -15.41
C ALA A 171 12.06 -11.39 -15.59
N TYR A 172 11.60 -12.29 -14.71
CA TYR A 172 11.77 -13.73 -14.82
C TYR A 172 10.71 -14.35 -15.75
N THR A 173 9.45 -14.03 -15.47
CA THR A 173 8.32 -14.71 -16.09
C THR A 173 8.09 -14.31 -17.56
N HIS A 174 8.63 -13.16 -18.02
CA HIS A 174 8.52 -12.82 -19.43
C HIS A 174 9.18 -13.86 -20.33
N VAL A 175 10.34 -14.42 -19.92
CA VAL A 175 11.03 -15.49 -20.66
C VAL A 175 10.16 -16.73 -20.73
N ILE A 176 9.55 -17.14 -19.60
CA ILE A 176 8.67 -18.30 -19.55
C ILE A 176 7.41 -18.07 -20.40
N ALA A 177 6.80 -16.90 -20.28
CA ALA A 177 5.59 -16.54 -21.03
C ALA A 177 5.84 -16.48 -22.55
N ASP A 178 7.08 -16.25 -22.97
CA ASP A 178 7.48 -16.27 -24.39
C ASP A 178 7.96 -17.66 -24.86
N GLY A 179 7.77 -18.69 -24.04
CA GLY A 179 8.08 -20.09 -24.37
C GLY A 179 9.49 -20.53 -23.99
N GLY A 180 10.22 -19.71 -23.24
CA GLY A 180 11.55 -20.08 -22.72
C GLY A 180 11.48 -21.01 -21.52
N THR A 181 12.64 -21.50 -21.09
CA THR A 181 12.82 -22.44 -19.97
C THR A 181 13.32 -21.73 -18.72
N ASP A 182 13.18 -22.37 -17.54
CA ASP A 182 13.74 -21.88 -16.29
C ASP A 182 15.24 -21.54 -16.35
N PRO A 183 16.12 -22.39 -16.93
CA PRO A 183 17.53 -22.01 -17.11
C PRO A 183 17.72 -20.72 -17.94
N GLN A 184 16.90 -20.52 -18.96
CA GLN A 184 16.95 -19.30 -19.78
C GLN A 184 16.48 -18.07 -19.00
N ALA A 185 15.40 -18.21 -18.21
CA ALA A 185 14.90 -17.15 -17.32
C ALA A 185 15.93 -16.79 -16.24
N GLN A 186 16.65 -17.79 -15.67
CA GLN A 186 17.72 -17.54 -14.71
C GLN A 186 18.92 -16.84 -15.38
N ALA A 187 19.30 -17.24 -16.59
CA ALA A 187 20.37 -16.59 -17.35
C ALA A 187 20.00 -15.12 -17.69
N TYR A 188 18.77 -14.88 -18.10
CA TYR A 188 18.24 -13.53 -18.31
C TYR A 188 18.31 -12.70 -17.04
N LEU A 189 17.78 -13.22 -15.94
CA LEU A 189 17.75 -12.50 -14.65
C LEU A 189 19.18 -12.18 -14.16
N LYS A 190 20.14 -13.09 -14.39
CA LYS A 190 21.56 -12.83 -14.09
C LYS A 190 22.10 -11.65 -14.90
N ALA A 191 21.79 -11.58 -16.19
CA ALA A 191 22.18 -10.47 -17.06
C ALA A 191 21.47 -9.17 -16.65
N PHE A 192 20.20 -9.25 -16.30
CA PHE A 192 19.42 -8.12 -15.76
C PHE A 192 20.06 -7.53 -14.50
N PHE A 193 20.40 -8.36 -13.50
CA PHE A 193 21.01 -7.87 -12.27
C PHE A 193 22.41 -7.26 -12.48
N LYS A 194 23.16 -7.67 -13.48
CA LYS A 194 24.44 -7.01 -13.84
C LYS A 194 24.24 -5.56 -14.27
N ASN A 195 23.08 -5.22 -14.81
CA ASN A 195 22.72 -3.88 -15.25
C ASN A 195 22.03 -3.05 -14.15
N VAL A 196 21.70 -3.65 -12.99
CA VAL A 196 21.10 -2.94 -11.86
C VAL A 196 22.14 -2.09 -11.15
N VAL A 197 21.97 -0.78 -11.23
CA VAL A 197 22.90 0.20 -10.62
C VAL A 197 22.40 0.77 -9.29
N SER A 198 21.13 0.57 -8.96
CA SER A 198 20.56 1.05 -7.70
C SER A 198 19.37 0.19 -7.26
N LYS A 199 19.36 -0.17 -5.96
CA LYS A 199 18.30 -0.96 -5.30
C LYS A 199 17.76 -0.19 -4.08
N PRO A 200 16.93 0.87 -4.27
CA PRO A 200 16.31 1.59 -3.15
C PRO A 200 15.35 0.71 -2.34
N SER A 201 15.11 1.08 -1.08
CA SER A 201 14.36 0.25 -0.12
C SER A 201 12.86 0.06 -0.42
N SER A 202 12.28 0.87 -1.33
CA SER A 202 10.85 0.79 -1.72
C SER A 202 10.62 1.22 -3.16
N GLY A 203 9.44 0.90 -3.72
CA GLY A 203 9.02 1.36 -5.05
C GLY A 203 9.06 2.87 -5.17
N ALA A 204 8.44 3.59 -4.23
CA ALA A 204 8.43 5.05 -4.23
C ALA A 204 9.84 5.66 -4.15
N ASN A 205 10.75 5.05 -3.37
CA ASN A 205 12.14 5.49 -3.31
C ASN A 205 12.87 5.22 -4.65
N ALA A 206 12.56 4.11 -5.33
CA ALA A 206 13.12 3.81 -6.62
C ALA A 206 12.66 4.83 -7.68
N THR A 207 11.38 5.18 -7.69
CA THR A 207 10.83 6.24 -8.53
C THR A 207 11.50 7.59 -8.25
N THR A 208 11.70 7.93 -6.97
CA THR A 208 12.42 9.15 -6.57
C THR A 208 13.87 9.13 -7.07
N THR A 209 14.59 8.04 -6.83
CA THR A 209 15.99 7.86 -7.28
C THR A 209 16.12 8.00 -8.78
N PHE A 210 15.20 7.40 -9.54
CA PHE A 210 15.15 7.52 -10.99
C PHE A 210 14.87 8.98 -11.41
N THR A 211 13.84 9.62 -10.88
CA THR A 211 13.48 10.99 -11.27
C THR A 211 14.56 12.02 -10.91
N GLN A 212 15.42 11.73 -9.93
CA GLN A 212 16.59 12.50 -9.58
C GLN A 212 17.81 12.26 -10.49
N GLY A 213 17.68 11.43 -11.53
CA GLY A 213 18.71 11.26 -12.57
C GLY A 213 19.49 9.94 -12.52
N THR A 214 19.28 9.05 -11.56
CA THR A 214 19.96 7.76 -11.49
C THR A 214 19.36 6.78 -12.51
N GLY A 215 20.21 6.08 -13.28
CA GLY A 215 19.84 5.02 -14.23
C GLY A 215 19.18 5.55 -15.49
N ASP A 216 18.98 4.66 -16.44
CA ASP A 216 18.35 4.91 -17.73
C ASP A 216 16.94 4.35 -17.77
N VAL A 217 16.71 3.28 -17.01
CA VAL A 217 15.46 2.53 -16.92
C VAL A 217 15.11 2.33 -15.45
N LEU A 218 13.81 2.44 -15.15
CA LEU A 218 13.25 2.02 -13.87
C LEU A 218 12.22 0.92 -14.12
N ILE A 219 12.32 -0.19 -13.41
CA ILE A 219 11.25 -1.18 -13.36
C ILE A 219 10.32 -0.80 -12.22
N SER A 220 9.05 -0.58 -12.53
CA SER A 220 8.08 -0.06 -11.58
C SER A 220 6.67 -0.53 -11.88
N TYR A 221 5.72 -0.02 -11.12
CA TYR A 221 4.29 -0.19 -11.33
C TYR A 221 3.76 0.84 -12.33
N GLU A 222 2.71 0.49 -13.05
CA GLU A 222 2.01 1.41 -13.95
C GLU A 222 1.52 2.67 -13.24
N ASP A 223 0.92 2.51 -12.05
CA ASP A 223 0.43 3.62 -11.22
C ASP A 223 1.56 4.55 -10.74
N GLU A 224 2.75 4.03 -10.46
CA GLU A 224 3.93 4.83 -10.10
C GLU A 224 4.38 5.69 -11.29
N ALA A 225 4.42 5.13 -12.50
CA ALA A 225 4.78 5.86 -13.71
C ALA A 225 3.75 6.97 -14.01
N ILE A 226 2.46 6.64 -13.91
CA ILE A 226 1.36 7.60 -14.09
C ILE A 226 1.44 8.71 -13.03
N SER A 227 1.58 8.34 -11.74
CA SER A 227 1.68 9.30 -10.63
C SER A 227 2.90 10.21 -10.78
N ALA A 228 4.04 9.69 -11.24
CA ALA A 228 5.23 10.51 -11.49
C ALA A 228 4.98 11.55 -12.59
N ARG A 229 4.33 11.16 -13.70
CA ARG A 229 3.94 12.08 -14.77
C ARG A 229 2.93 13.12 -14.31
N GLN A 230 1.95 12.75 -13.47
CA GLN A 230 1.01 13.69 -12.85
C GLN A 230 1.71 14.76 -12.00
N LYS A 231 2.85 14.40 -11.42
CA LYS A 231 3.72 15.33 -10.66
C LYS A 231 4.71 16.10 -11.53
N GLY A 232 4.63 15.95 -12.86
CA GLY A 232 5.47 16.67 -13.82
C GLY A 232 6.84 16.02 -14.09
N ALA A 233 7.06 14.76 -13.69
CA ALA A 233 8.30 14.08 -14.00
C ALA A 233 8.46 13.86 -15.52
N ALA A 234 9.65 14.20 -16.03
CA ALA A 234 9.99 14.01 -17.43
C ALA A 234 10.42 12.57 -17.70
N LEU A 235 9.45 11.68 -17.88
CA LEU A 235 9.64 10.27 -18.19
C LEU A 235 8.57 9.77 -19.16
N ASP A 236 8.88 8.63 -19.80
CA ASP A 236 7.92 7.82 -20.53
C ASP A 236 7.90 6.40 -19.92
N TYR A 237 6.87 5.63 -20.21
CA TYR A 237 6.81 4.23 -19.80
C TYR A 237 6.22 3.35 -20.90
N LEU A 238 6.61 2.09 -20.85
CA LEU A 238 6.16 1.05 -21.74
C LEU A 238 5.43 0.00 -20.92
N ILE A 239 4.25 -0.41 -21.37
CA ILE A 239 3.62 -1.64 -20.89
C ILE A 239 4.18 -2.76 -21.75
N PRO A 240 5.07 -3.63 -21.22
CA PRO A 240 5.67 -4.66 -22.03
C PRO A 240 4.63 -5.70 -22.45
N ARG A 241 4.91 -6.42 -23.52
CA ARG A 241 4.02 -7.46 -24.04
C ARG A 241 3.75 -8.56 -23.02
N GLU A 242 4.77 -8.93 -22.26
CA GLU A 242 4.73 -9.85 -21.12
C GLU A 242 4.87 -9.05 -19.83
N SER A 243 3.93 -9.21 -18.91
CA SER A 243 3.98 -8.58 -17.58
C SER A 243 3.30 -9.44 -16.54
N ILE A 244 3.32 -9.00 -15.29
CA ILE A 244 2.67 -9.66 -14.16
C ILE A 244 1.58 -8.76 -13.59
N LEU A 245 0.45 -9.35 -13.21
CA LEU A 245 -0.61 -8.67 -12.48
C LEU A 245 -0.15 -8.42 -11.05
N ILE A 246 -0.15 -7.18 -10.65
CA ILE A 246 0.12 -6.74 -9.28
C ILE A 246 -1.22 -6.62 -8.57
N GLU A 247 -1.38 -7.39 -7.50
CA GLU A 247 -2.59 -7.44 -6.68
C GLU A 247 -2.26 -6.92 -5.28
N ASN A 248 -2.86 -5.80 -4.88
CA ASN A 248 -2.55 -5.12 -3.63
C ASN A 248 -3.64 -5.35 -2.59
N PRO A 249 -3.35 -6.12 -1.53
CA PRO A 249 -4.31 -6.42 -0.48
C PRO A 249 -4.42 -5.30 0.55
N ALA A 250 -5.62 -5.18 1.14
CA ALA A 250 -5.81 -4.42 2.37
C ALA A 250 -6.82 -5.11 3.28
N ALA A 251 -6.68 -4.85 4.58
CA ALA A 251 -7.58 -5.35 5.61
C ALA A 251 -7.65 -4.39 6.78
N VAL A 252 -8.70 -4.53 7.59
CA VAL A 252 -8.76 -3.91 8.92
C VAL A 252 -8.24 -4.90 9.97
N THR A 253 -7.63 -4.36 11.02
CA THR A 253 -7.17 -5.19 12.15
C THR A 253 -8.35 -5.63 13.03
N LEU A 254 -8.13 -6.63 13.89
CA LEU A 254 -9.16 -7.17 14.79
C LEU A 254 -9.69 -6.12 15.77
N THR A 255 -8.88 -5.14 16.13
CA THR A 255 -9.23 -4.07 17.08
C THR A 255 -9.64 -2.77 16.40
N ALA A 256 -9.75 -2.78 15.06
CA ALA A 256 -10.06 -1.59 14.29
C ALA A 256 -11.43 -0.99 14.65
N PRO A 257 -11.53 0.33 14.82
CA PRO A 257 -12.79 1.02 15.02
C PRO A 257 -13.70 0.90 13.79
N GLN A 258 -14.99 1.12 13.96
CA GLN A 258 -15.97 1.08 12.86
C GLN A 258 -15.54 1.99 11.70
N ALA A 259 -14.99 3.17 12.00
CA ALA A 259 -14.51 4.11 10.99
C ALA A 259 -13.45 3.52 10.03
N ALA A 260 -12.58 2.60 10.49
CA ALA A 260 -11.63 1.93 9.63
C ALA A 260 -12.30 0.90 8.71
N LYS A 261 -13.34 0.21 9.21
CA LYS A 261 -14.17 -0.70 8.40
C LYS A 261 -14.94 0.06 7.33
N ASP A 262 -15.53 1.20 7.71
CA ASP A 262 -16.23 2.08 6.79
C ASP A 262 -15.29 2.67 5.73
N PHE A 263 -14.05 2.99 6.11
CA PHE A 263 -13.03 3.46 5.18
C PHE A 263 -12.64 2.37 4.17
N LEU A 264 -12.46 1.12 4.60
CA LEU A 264 -12.20 0.01 3.68
C LEU A 264 -13.38 -0.22 2.73
N ALA A 265 -14.62 -0.17 3.25
CA ALA A 265 -15.82 -0.28 2.42
C ALA A 265 -15.92 0.88 1.41
N PHE A 266 -15.57 2.11 1.82
CA PHE A 266 -15.50 3.26 0.92
C PHE A 266 -14.44 3.07 -0.17
N ALA A 267 -13.23 2.61 0.19
CA ALA A 267 -12.16 2.32 -0.76
C ALA A 267 -12.60 1.31 -1.84
N LEU A 268 -13.43 0.33 -1.48
CA LEU A 268 -14.03 -0.67 -2.38
C LEU A 268 -15.32 -0.23 -3.07
N SER A 269 -15.85 0.96 -2.76
CA SER A 269 -16.99 1.52 -3.49
C SER A 269 -16.60 1.98 -4.90
N ALA A 270 -17.57 2.17 -5.79
CA ALA A 270 -17.32 2.72 -7.12
C ALA A 270 -16.56 4.06 -7.06
N GLY A 271 -16.95 4.95 -6.12
CA GLY A 271 -16.26 6.23 -5.93
C GLY A 271 -14.82 6.07 -5.42
N GLY A 272 -14.59 5.16 -4.47
CA GLY A 272 -13.24 4.85 -3.98
C GLY A 272 -12.35 4.26 -5.08
N GLN A 273 -12.89 3.35 -5.89
CA GLN A 273 -12.17 2.75 -7.01
C GLN A 273 -11.86 3.77 -8.12
N GLN A 274 -12.74 4.74 -8.37
CA GLN A 274 -12.45 5.85 -9.28
C GLN A 274 -11.32 6.75 -8.75
N ILE A 275 -11.25 6.94 -7.44
CA ILE A 275 -10.13 7.67 -6.82
C ILE A 275 -8.82 6.90 -7.02
N PHE A 276 -8.79 5.59 -6.77
CA PHE A 276 -7.63 4.75 -7.09
C PHE A 276 -7.24 4.87 -8.57
N ALA A 277 -8.22 4.74 -9.47
CA ALA A 277 -7.99 4.86 -10.92
C ALA A 277 -7.41 6.22 -11.31
N SER A 278 -7.89 7.32 -10.73
CA SER A 278 -7.35 8.67 -10.98
C SER A 278 -5.88 8.82 -10.59
N LYS A 279 -5.35 7.91 -9.74
CA LYS A 279 -3.95 7.83 -9.33
C LYS A 279 -3.16 6.75 -10.06
N GLY A 280 -3.76 6.14 -11.09
CA GLY A 280 -3.11 5.17 -11.96
C GLY A 280 -3.30 3.71 -11.57
N PHE A 281 -4.04 3.40 -10.50
CA PHE A 281 -4.33 2.02 -10.11
C PHE A 281 -5.48 1.43 -10.93
N ARG A 282 -5.36 0.18 -11.32
CA ARG A 282 -6.43 -0.56 -11.99
C ARG A 282 -7.51 -0.92 -10.98
N PRO A 283 -8.81 -0.61 -11.24
CA PRO A 283 -9.90 -0.98 -10.34
C PRO A 283 -10.05 -2.49 -10.20
N VAL A 284 -10.31 -2.95 -8.96
CA VAL A 284 -10.59 -4.37 -8.65
C VAL A 284 -12.08 -4.69 -8.61
N VAL A 285 -12.94 -3.68 -8.53
CA VAL A 285 -14.39 -3.86 -8.50
C VAL A 285 -14.93 -3.88 -9.92
N PRO A 286 -15.57 -4.99 -10.35
CA PRO A 286 -16.10 -5.12 -11.71
C PRO A 286 -17.07 -4.00 -12.06
N GLY A 287 -17.02 -3.53 -13.32
CA GLY A 287 -17.93 -2.52 -13.85
C GLY A 287 -17.60 -1.07 -13.46
N VAL A 288 -16.55 -0.84 -12.68
CA VAL A 288 -16.09 0.52 -12.41
C VAL A 288 -15.32 1.06 -13.61
N SER A 289 -15.81 2.15 -14.18
CA SER A 289 -15.07 2.89 -15.22
C SER A 289 -13.96 3.72 -14.55
N PRO A 290 -12.71 3.61 -15.03
CA PRO A 290 -11.61 4.42 -14.50
C PRO A 290 -11.75 5.92 -14.77
N GLY A 291 -12.54 6.30 -15.78
CA GLY A 291 -12.59 7.68 -16.27
C GLY A 291 -11.32 8.09 -17.01
N VAL A 292 -11.12 9.37 -17.16
CA VAL A 292 -9.87 9.94 -17.72
C VAL A 292 -8.80 9.93 -16.64
N VAL A 293 -7.64 9.37 -16.97
CA VAL A 293 -6.49 9.27 -16.03
C VAL A 293 -5.30 10.04 -16.63
N GLU A 294 -5.14 11.25 -16.15
CA GLU A 294 -3.99 12.08 -16.53
C GLU A 294 -2.67 11.36 -16.21
N GLY A 295 -1.67 11.51 -17.08
CA GLY A 295 -0.39 10.83 -16.94
C GLY A 295 -0.33 9.41 -17.54
N ALA A 296 -1.46 8.77 -17.85
CA ALA A 296 -1.48 7.55 -18.63
C ALA A 296 -1.00 7.79 -20.08
N ASN A 297 -0.56 6.73 -20.76
CA ASN A 297 -0.14 6.83 -22.16
C ASN A 297 -1.31 7.24 -23.08
N ASP A 298 -2.49 6.73 -22.78
CA ASP A 298 -3.77 7.18 -23.32
C ASP A 298 -4.70 7.48 -22.14
N PRO A 299 -4.90 8.76 -21.80
CA PRO A 299 -5.76 9.12 -20.67
C PRO A 299 -7.22 8.67 -20.79
N ALA A 300 -7.73 8.51 -22.01
CA ALA A 300 -9.10 8.06 -22.27
C ALA A 300 -9.23 6.52 -22.18
N ASN A 301 -8.14 5.79 -22.42
CA ASN A 301 -8.04 4.34 -22.25
C ASN A 301 -6.80 3.99 -21.40
N PRO A 302 -6.82 4.35 -20.10
CA PRO A 302 -5.62 4.40 -19.27
C PRO A 302 -5.00 3.03 -18.99
N PHE A 303 -5.79 1.97 -19.02
CA PHE A 303 -5.40 0.63 -18.58
C PHE A 303 -5.60 -0.42 -19.68
N PRO A 304 -4.82 -0.38 -20.76
CA PRO A 304 -4.94 -1.37 -21.83
C PRO A 304 -4.61 -2.77 -21.31
N SER A 305 -5.17 -3.79 -21.96
CA SER A 305 -4.87 -5.18 -21.65
C SER A 305 -3.42 -5.50 -21.98
N VAL A 306 -2.76 -6.24 -21.09
CA VAL A 306 -1.42 -6.81 -21.35
C VAL A 306 -1.57 -8.08 -22.18
N VAL A 307 -0.74 -8.25 -23.20
CA VAL A 307 -0.88 -9.35 -24.16
C VAL A 307 -0.67 -10.71 -23.49
N LYS A 308 0.37 -10.84 -22.67
CA LYS A 308 0.65 -12.03 -21.85
C LYS A 308 0.79 -11.61 -20.40
N LEU A 309 -0.28 -11.72 -19.64
CA LEU A 309 -0.34 -11.34 -18.23
C LEU A 309 -0.19 -12.59 -17.35
N THR A 310 0.92 -12.66 -16.62
CA THR A 310 1.15 -13.69 -15.60
C THR A 310 0.46 -13.28 -14.29
N THR A 311 -0.08 -14.23 -13.53
CA THR A 311 -0.62 -14.00 -12.18
C THR A 311 0.13 -14.80 -11.14
N ILE A 312 0.06 -14.38 -9.88
CA ILE A 312 0.64 -15.14 -8.76
C ILE A 312 -0.03 -16.50 -8.59
N GLU A 313 -1.32 -16.61 -8.90
CA GLU A 313 -2.05 -17.88 -8.87
C GLU A 313 -1.46 -18.89 -9.88
N GLN A 314 -1.11 -18.46 -11.09
CA GLN A 314 -0.43 -19.29 -12.10
C GLN A 314 0.96 -19.77 -11.64
N LEU A 315 1.62 -19.01 -10.73
CA LEU A 315 2.91 -19.37 -10.14
C LEU A 315 2.78 -20.23 -8.86
N GLY A 316 1.55 -20.68 -8.52
CA GLY A 316 1.29 -21.51 -7.33
C GLY A 316 1.05 -20.72 -6.04
N GLY A 317 0.82 -19.40 -6.13
CA GLY A 317 0.55 -18.53 -4.99
C GLY A 317 1.82 -18.02 -4.30
N TRP A 318 1.65 -17.02 -3.44
CA TRP A 318 2.79 -16.37 -2.75
C TRP A 318 3.62 -17.32 -1.88
N SER A 319 3.04 -18.39 -1.34
CA SER A 319 3.80 -19.38 -0.56
C SER A 319 4.83 -20.09 -1.43
N ALA A 320 4.41 -20.59 -2.60
CA ALA A 320 5.30 -21.23 -3.56
C ALA A 320 6.32 -20.24 -4.12
N VAL A 321 5.88 -19.05 -4.51
CA VAL A 321 6.73 -17.99 -5.04
C VAL A 321 7.83 -17.59 -4.05
N ASN A 322 7.49 -17.33 -2.79
CA ASN A 322 8.49 -16.97 -1.78
C ASN A 322 9.49 -18.09 -1.55
N LYS A 323 9.03 -19.34 -1.50
CA LYS A 323 9.92 -20.51 -1.32
C LYS A 323 10.85 -20.72 -2.52
N THR A 324 10.32 -20.64 -3.73
CA THR A 324 11.08 -20.92 -4.97
C THR A 324 12.05 -19.80 -5.31
N TYR A 325 11.59 -18.56 -5.26
CA TYR A 325 12.33 -17.42 -5.78
C TYR A 325 13.03 -16.60 -4.71
N PHE A 326 12.42 -16.40 -3.54
CA PHE A 326 12.87 -15.44 -2.53
C PHE A 326 13.23 -16.05 -1.17
N ASP A 327 13.42 -17.37 -1.10
CA ASP A 327 13.99 -17.97 0.11
C ASP A 327 15.38 -17.37 0.38
N PRO A 328 15.69 -16.93 1.61
CA PRO A 328 16.94 -16.22 1.92
C PRO A 328 18.22 -17.01 1.61
N THR A 329 18.14 -18.34 1.51
CA THR A 329 19.31 -19.21 1.28
C THR A 329 19.23 -19.99 -0.02
N ALA A 330 18.04 -20.50 -0.34
CA ALA A 330 17.83 -21.45 -1.44
C ALA A 330 17.13 -20.82 -2.65
N GLY A 331 16.55 -19.63 -2.50
CA GLY A 331 15.78 -18.96 -3.54
C GLY A 331 16.57 -18.69 -4.81
N VAL A 332 15.94 -18.88 -5.95
CA VAL A 332 16.55 -18.64 -7.28
C VAL A 332 17.07 -17.21 -7.40
N VAL A 333 16.26 -16.24 -7.02
CA VAL A 333 16.63 -14.80 -7.07
C VAL A 333 17.80 -14.52 -6.14
N THR A 334 17.72 -15.01 -4.88
CA THR A 334 18.78 -14.82 -3.88
C THR A 334 20.13 -15.36 -4.37
N LYS A 335 20.14 -16.55 -4.97
CA LYS A 335 21.37 -17.14 -5.52
C LYS A 335 21.93 -16.33 -6.70
N ILE A 336 21.05 -15.83 -7.57
CA ILE A 336 21.46 -15.03 -8.72
C ILE A 336 22.03 -13.69 -8.27
N GLU A 337 21.34 -12.96 -7.37
CA GLU A 337 21.83 -11.70 -6.82
C GLU A 337 23.22 -11.88 -6.17
N ASN A 338 23.40 -12.91 -5.32
CA ASN A 338 24.67 -13.21 -4.67
C ASN A 338 25.79 -13.59 -5.66
N SER A 339 25.45 -13.99 -6.90
CA SER A 339 26.43 -14.38 -7.93
C SER A 339 26.89 -13.21 -8.80
N VAL A 340 26.28 -12.04 -8.70
CA VAL A 340 26.59 -10.85 -9.53
C VAL A 340 27.00 -9.63 -8.72
N GLY A 341 26.81 -9.68 -7.36
CA GLY A 341 27.14 -8.64 -6.41
C GLY A 341 28.58 -8.61 -5.94
#